data_5ed253571514bb4b0365802257d3806a
#
_entry.id   5ed253571514bb4b0365802257d3806a
#
_cell.length_a   1.000
_cell.length_b   1.000
_cell.length_c   1.000
_cell.angle_alpha   90.00
_cell.angle_beta   90.00
_cell.angle_gamma   90.00
#
_symmetry.space_group_name_H-M   'P 1'
#
loop_
_entity.id
_entity.type
_entity.pdbx_description
1 polymer ?
#
loop_
_entity_poly.entity_id
_entity_poly.type
_entity_poly.pdbx_seq_one_letter_code
_entity_poly.pdbx_strand_id
1 'polypeptide(L)'
;MQKPSGIRRPFLLKPFQKPAGIYELKKIFNPQWFQGNREDKKYFEGWYFKNVSADGNDSWSFIPGISINDGDSHAFVQVINGQTGETFYFRFPADQFAFSDDKFEVWVGKNYFSSEKFFLDLDDGTHRFNAEIFFEGITEFPVSIARPGIMGWYRYVPFMECYHGVVSLDHGLRGYIKHNDRQIDFTGGLGYIEKDWGSSMPKAWIWMQSNHFEETGTSFMLSVARIPWIGSTFTGFLGFFLHDNVLINFATYTGAEISELSYTQSEVNISIEGSKYLIHIHGVKAQHHDTKTGHGGLKAPVLGNMDRVIHESIDAEIHVTITDKEGNPVFSGTGRHSGLEFVGDLELLKL
;
A
#
# COMPACT_ATOMS: atom_id res chain seq x y z
N MET A 1 -6.68 8.46 34.98
CA MET A 1 -7.29 8.02 33.72
C MET A 1 -7.91 9.23 33.02
N GLN A 2 -7.17 9.91 32.16
CA GLN A 2 -7.74 10.96 31.31
C GLN A 2 -8.48 10.27 30.18
N LYS A 3 -9.76 10.60 29.98
CA LYS A 3 -10.52 10.18 28.78
C LYS A 3 -9.79 10.70 27.54
N PRO A 4 -9.62 9.88 26.47
CA PRO A 4 -9.05 10.36 25.24
C PRO A 4 -9.84 11.57 24.76
N SER A 5 -9.14 12.64 24.40
CA SER A 5 -9.72 13.88 23.88
C SER A 5 -10.58 13.54 22.67
N GLY A 6 -11.90 13.65 22.86
CA GLY A 6 -12.86 13.15 21.89
C GLY A 6 -12.65 13.75 20.52
N ILE A 7 -12.29 12.90 19.56
CA ILE A 7 -12.45 13.19 18.15
C ILE A 7 -13.94 13.36 17.95
N ARG A 8 -14.39 14.62 17.87
CA ARG A 8 -15.77 14.92 17.48
C ARG A 8 -15.92 14.39 16.06
N ARG A 9 -16.70 13.32 15.90
CA ARG A 9 -17.24 13.00 14.57
C ARG A 9 -17.79 14.31 14.00
N PRO A 10 -17.46 14.70 12.77
CA PRO A 10 -18.17 15.79 12.13
C PRO A 10 -19.65 15.43 12.25
N PHE A 11 -20.41 16.30 12.93
CA PHE A 11 -21.84 16.14 13.17
C PHE A 11 -22.51 15.95 11.80
N LEU A 12 -23.23 14.84 11.67
CA LEU A 12 -23.79 14.32 10.45
C LEU A 12 -22.70 13.86 9.47
N LEU A 13 -22.39 12.58 9.52
CA LEU A 13 -21.97 11.86 8.31
C LEU A 13 -23.00 12.24 7.25
N LYS A 14 -22.69 13.29 6.48
CA LYS A 14 -23.53 13.65 5.35
C LYS A 14 -23.58 12.40 4.51
N PRO A 15 -24.76 11.82 4.33
CA PRO A 15 -24.84 10.67 3.48
C PRO A 15 -24.15 11.11 2.21
N PHE A 16 -23.07 10.48 1.79
CA PHE A 16 -22.34 10.58 0.55
C PHE A 16 -22.89 11.69 -0.37
N GLN A 17 -22.51 12.92 -0.24
CA GLN A 17 -22.89 13.96 -1.20
C GLN A 17 -21.95 13.84 -2.40
N LYS A 18 -22.47 14.05 -3.61
CA LYS A 18 -21.64 14.17 -4.83
C LYS A 18 -20.50 15.14 -4.52
N PRO A 19 -19.22 14.75 -4.68
CA PRO A 19 -18.13 15.69 -4.54
C PRO A 19 -18.38 16.89 -5.45
N ALA A 20 -18.14 18.10 -4.99
CA ALA A 20 -18.25 19.29 -5.83
C ALA A 20 -17.24 19.16 -6.99
N GLY A 21 -17.50 19.71 -8.17
CA GLY A 21 -16.64 19.59 -9.34
C GLY A 21 -15.17 19.98 -9.10
N ILE A 22 -14.91 20.86 -8.12
CA ILE A 22 -13.57 21.21 -7.64
C ILE A 22 -12.87 20.03 -6.96
N TYR A 23 -13.60 19.18 -6.22
CA TYR A 23 -13.02 17.99 -5.59
C TYR A 23 -12.53 17.00 -6.66
N GLU A 24 -13.31 16.77 -7.71
CA GLU A 24 -12.96 15.86 -8.80
C GLU A 24 -11.65 16.26 -9.50
N LEU A 25 -11.39 17.56 -9.64
CA LEU A 25 -10.14 18.07 -10.20
C LEU A 25 -8.98 17.95 -9.21
N LYS A 26 -9.22 18.25 -7.94
CA LYS A 26 -8.18 18.23 -6.91
C LYS A 26 -7.70 16.82 -6.61
N LYS A 27 -8.59 15.81 -6.58
CA LYS A 27 -8.23 14.43 -6.25
C LYS A 27 -7.22 13.81 -7.23
N ILE A 28 -7.12 14.32 -8.46
CA ILE A 28 -6.10 13.88 -9.42
C ILE A 28 -4.70 14.10 -8.86
N PHE A 29 -4.48 15.23 -8.22
CA PHE A 29 -3.20 15.64 -7.62
C PHE A 29 -3.07 15.28 -6.13
N ASN A 30 -4.08 14.61 -5.59
CA ASN A 30 -4.11 14.14 -4.22
C ASN A 30 -4.48 12.65 -4.21
N PRO A 31 -3.55 11.77 -4.63
CA PRO A 31 -3.83 10.33 -4.73
C PRO A 31 -4.23 9.72 -3.38
N GLN A 32 -3.84 10.32 -2.26
CA GLN A 32 -4.21 9.90 -0.89
C GLN A 32 -5.70 10.13 -0.57
N TRP A 33 -6.40 11.04 -1.26
CA TRP A 33 -7.82 11.29 -1.05
C TRP A 33 -8.66 10.13 -1.59
N PHE A 34 -9.91 10.02 -1.12
CA PHE A 34 -10.86 9.08 -1.68
C PHE A 34 -11.12 9.39 -3.16
N GLN A 35 -10.92 8.40 -4.03
CA GLN A 35 -10.96 8.56 -5.50
C GLN A 35 -12.29 8.14 -6.11
N GLY A 36 -13.06 7.30 -5.39
CA GLY A 36 -14.33 6.77 -5.85
C GLY A 36 -15.47 7.78 -5.91
N ASN A 37 -16.59 7.33 -6.44
CA ASN A 37 -17.86 8.02 -6.39
C ASN A 37 -18.99 7.02 -6.08
N ARG A 38 -20.20 7.51 -5.77
CA ARG A 38 -21.33 6.65 -5.39
C ARG A 38 -22.01 5.92 -6.52
N GLU A 39 -21.81 6.37 -7.72
CA GLU A 39 -22.41 5.80 -8.91
C GLU A 39 -21.58 4.63 -9.43
N ASP A 40 -20.40 4.36 -8.79
CA ASP A 40 -19.56 3.22 -9.12
C ASP A 40 -20.30 1.92 -8.78
N LYS A 41 -20.36 1.02 -9.74
CA LYS A 41 -21.04 -0.29 -9.60
C LYS A 41 -20.09 -1.42 -9.30
N LYS A 42 -18.80 -1.24 -9.64
CA LYS A 42 -17.71 -2.18 -9.41
C LYS A 42 -16.49 -1.37 -9.06
N TYR A 43 -16.26 -1.18 -7.79
CA TYR A 43 -15.20 -0.31 -7.31
C TYR A 43 -14.64 -0.82 -5.99
N PHE A 44 -13.36 -0.63 -5.81
CA PHE A 44 -12.69 -0.79 -4.53
C PHE A 44 -11.73 0.36 -4.29
N GLU A 45 -11.45 0.63 -3.04
CA GLU A 45 -10.38 1.52 -2.62
C GLU A 45 -9.91 1.10 -1.24
N GLY A 46 -8.59 0.97 -1.06
CA GLY A 46 -7.98 0.60 0.20
C GLY A 46 -6.65 1.31 0.40
N TRP A 47 -6.34 1.68 1.64
CA TRP A 47 -5.09 2.31 2.05
C TRP A 47 -4.29 1.33 2.89
N TYR A 48 -3.08 1.04 2.50
CA TYR A 48 -2.17 0.15 3.19
C TYR A 48 -1.29 0.96 4.15
N PHE A 49 -1.46 0.75 5.45
CA PHE A 49 -0.67 1.36 6.52
C PHE A 49 0.23 0.31 7.14
N LYS A 50 1.51 0.30 6.78
CA LYS A 50 2.51 -0.58 7.37
C LYS A 50 3.15 0.10 8.57
N ASN A 51 3.31 -0.63 9.67
CA ASN A 51 3.91 -0.16 10.90
C ASN A 51 4.85 -1.22 11.44
N VAL A 52 6.09 -0.84 11.73
CA VAL A 52 7.10 -1.71 12.33
C VAL A 52 7.62 -1.05 13.61
N SER A 53 7.70 -1.80 14.70
CA SER A 53 8.21 -1.30 15.98
C SER A 53 9.70 -0.92 15.90
N ALA A 54 10.19 -0.10 16.82
CA ALA A 54 11.55 0.40 16.81
C ALA A 54 12.61 -0.71 16.90
N ASP A 55 12.28 -1.82 17.54
CA ASP A 55 13.15 -3.00 17.67
C ASP A 55 12.98 -4.03 16.53
N GLY A 56 12.03 -3.78 15.60
CA GLY A 56 11.71 -4.66 14.48
C GLY A 56 10.95 -5.95 14.87
N ASN A 57 10.65 -6.17 16.16
CA ASN A 57 10.06 -7.41 16.63
C ASN A 57 8.57 -7.51 16.35
N ASP A 58 7.90 -6.39 16.09
CA ASP A 58 6.47 -6.33 15.79
C ASP A 58 6.22 -5.53 14.51
N SER A 59 5.51 -6.16 13.58
CA SER A 59 5.07 -5.55 12.33
C SER A 59 3.58 -5.80 12.13
N TRP A 60 2.83 -4.72 11.94
CA TRP A 60 1.39 -4.77 11.70
C TRP A 60 1.00 -3.86 10.55
N SER A 61 0.24 -4.39 9.61
CA SER A 61 -0.36 -3.59 8.54
C SER A 61 -1.88 -3.51 8.71
N PHE A 62 -2.44 -2.33 8.45
CA PHE A 62 -3.88 -2.07 8.50
C PHE A 62 -4.33 -1.53 7.15
N ILE A 63 -5.40 -2.12 6.61
CA ILE A 63 -5.94 -1.72 5.30
C ILE A 63 -7.41 -1.33 5.48
N PRO A 64 -7.72 -0.07 5.85
CA PRO A 64 -9.08 0.45 5.72
C PRO A 64 -9.48 0.57 4.26
N GLY A 65 -10.74 0.30 3.96
CA GLY A 65 -11.20 0.41 2.58
C GLY A 65 -12.71 0.26 2.42
N ILE A 66 -13.11 0.35 1.16
CA ILE A 66 -14.49 0.13 0.71
C ILE A 66 -14.50 -0.74 -0.55
N SER A 67 -15.46 -1.62 -0.62
CA SER A 67 -15.81 -2.42 -1.79
C SER A 67 -17.24 -2.09 -2.19
N ILE A 68 -17.44 -1.71 -3.45
CA ILE A 68 -18.76 -1.37 -4.02
C ILE A 68 -19.05 -2.31 -5.18
N ASN A 69 -20.16 -3.05 -5.07
CA ASN A 69 -20.61 -3.96 -6.11
C ASN A 69 -22.14 -4.18 -6.04
N ASP A 70 -22.70 -4.84 -7.06
CA ASP A 70 -24.14 -5.09 -7.18
C ASP A 70 -24.61 -6.20 -6.23
N GLY A 71 -24.54 -6.05 -4.92
CA GLY A 71 -25.11 -6.98 -3.96
C GLY A 71 -24.35 -7.20 -2.67
N ASP A 72 -23.07 -6.81 -2.63
CA ASP A 72 -22.22 -7.01 -1.45
C ASP A 72 -21.32 -5.80 -1.14
N SER A 73 -21.86 -4.58 -1.30
CA SER A 73 -21.12 -3.36 -0.94
C SER A 73 -20.87 -3.27 0.55
N HIS A 74 -19.62 -3.08 0.95
CA HIS A 74 -19.24 -2.98 2.36
C HIS A 74 -17.94 -2.20 2.55
N ALA A 75 -17.78 -1.60 3.73
CA ALA A 75 -16.50 -1.09 4.18
C ALA A 75 -15.75 -2.17 4.98
N PHE A 76 -14.44 -2.04 5.08
CA PHE A 76 -13.63 -3.03 5.79
C PHE A 76 -12.38 -2.40 6.42
N VAL A 77 -11.82 -3.12 7.39
CA VAL A 77 -10.43 -2.99 7.81
C VAL A 77 -9.82 -4.37 7.78
N GLN A 78 -8.82 -4.59 6.95
CA GLN A 78 -7.99 -5.79 7.01
C GLN A 78 -6.78 -5.52 7.90
N VAL A 79 -6.33 -6.55 8.59
CA VAL A 79 -5.16 -6.50 9.47
C VAL A 79 -4.24 -7.64 9.11
N ILE A 80 -2.94 -7.38 9.06
CA ILE A 80 -1.90 -8.39 8.83
C ILE A 80 -0.91 -8.34 9.98
N ASN A 81 -0.61 -9.47 10.55
CA ASN A 81 0.54 -9.67 11.43
C ASN A 81 1.76 -10.06 10.59
N GLY A 82 2.79 -9.21 10.56
CA GLY A 82 3.99 -9.44 9.74
C GLY A 82 4.85 -10.61 10.18
N GLN A 83 4.87 -10.91 11.47
CA GLN A 83 5.67 -12.02 12.00
C GLN A 83 5.04 -13.39 11.73
N THR A 84 3.70 -13.47 11.79
CA THR A 84 2.98 -14.75 11.66
C THR A 84 2.32 -14.95 10.31
N GLY A 85 2.12 -13.87 9.52
CA GLY A 85 1.32 -13.88 8.31
C GLY A 85 -0.19 -14.03 8.56
N GLU A 86 -0.63 -13.97 9.83
CA GLU A 86 -2.03 -14.08 10.20
C GLU A 86 -2.79 -12.84 9.74
N THR A 87 -4.00 -13.05 9.18
CA THR A 87 -4.82 -11.98 8.63
C THR A 87 -6.20 -11.96 9.25
N PHE A 88 -6.74 -10.76 9.45
CA PHE A 88 -8.08 -10.53 10.00
C PHE A 88 -8.86 -9.61 9.07
N TYR A 89 -10.16 -9.86 8.93
CA TYR A 89 -11.05 -9.08 8.07
C TYR A 89 -12.26 -8.58 8.85
N PHE A 90 -12.23 -7.32 9.25
CA PHE A 90 -13.34 -6.66 9.94
C PHE A 90 -14.25 -5.98 8.92
N ARG A 91 -15.48 -6.46 8.85
CA ARG A 91 -16.47 -5.99 7.88
C ARG A 91 -17.45 -5.01 8.54
N PHE A 92 -17.78 -3.96 7.81
CA PHE A 92 -18.74 -2.93 8.22
C PHE A 92 -19.74 -2.68 7.10
N PRO A 93 -21.00 -2.31 7.42
CA PRO A 93 -21.92 -1.77 6.42
C PRO A 93 -21.30 -0.63 5.61
N ALA A 94 -21.61 -0.55 4.31
CA ALA A 94 -21.03 0.47 3.41
C ALA A 94 -21.34 1.91 3.85
N ASP A 95 -22.47 2.14 4.54
CA ASP A 95 -22.87 3.44 5.09
C ASP A 95 -22.04 3.88 6.30
N GLN A 96 -21.22 2.99 6.87
CA GLN A 96 -20.24 3.31 7.90
C GLN A 96 -18.88 3.76 7.34
N PHE A 97 -18.74 3.82 6.01
CA PHE A 97 -17.60 4.45 5.37
C PHE A 97 -17.85 5.94 5.18
N ALA A 98 -16.91 6.78 5.58
CA ALA A 98 -16.92 8.21 5.35
C ALA A 98 -15.53 8.74 5.00
N PHE A 99 -15.47 9.86 4.30
CA PHE A 99 -14.23 10.53 3.92
C PHE A 99 -14.40 12.05 3.96
N SER A 100 -13.29 12.79 4.05
CA SER A 100 -13.26 14.23 3.88
C SER A 100 -13.18 14.60 2.40
N ASP A 101 -13.76 15.74 2.02
CA ASP A 101 -13.76 16.30 0.66
C ASP A 101 -12.67 17.39 0.44
N ASP A 102 -11.80 17.61 1.41
CA ASP A 102 -10.74 18.63 1.34
C ASP A 102 -9.36 18.15 1.82
N LYS A 103 -9.27 16.96 2.40
CA LYS A 103 -8.02 16.37 2.91
C LYS A 103 -8.09 14.85 2.97
N PHE A 104 -6.94 14.21 3.25
CA PHE A 104 -6.92 12.78 3.50
C PHE A 104 -7.42 12.47 4.91
N GLU A 105 -8.68 12.13 5.02
CA GLU A 105 -9.32 11.55 6.19
C GLU A 105 -10.35 10.52 5.76
N VAL A 106 -10.31 9.35 6.38
CA VAL A 106 -11.21 8.24 6.13
C VAL A 106 -11.68 7.65 7.46
N TRP A 107 -12.96 7.32 7.53
CA TRP A 107 -13.58 6.62 8.66
C TRP A 107 -14.19 5.31 8.17
N VAL A 108 -13.94 4.25 8.92
CA VAL A 108 -14.62 2.95 8.78
C VAL A 108 -15.21 2.58 10.14
N GLY A 109 -16.51 2.74 10.31
CA GLY A 109 -17.15 2.65 11.60
C GLY A 109 -16.59 3.68 12.59
N LYS A 110 -15.94 3.21 13.66
CA LYS A 110 -15.29 4.05 14.67
C LYS A 110 -13.82 4.34 14.36
N ASN A 111 -13.27 3.62 13.38
CA ASN A 111 -11.86 3.70 13.04
C ASN A 111 -11.59 4.93 12.18
N TYR A 112 -10.48 5.59 12.41
CA TYR A 112 -10.08 6.83 11.75
C TYR A 112 -8.67 6.73 11.18
N PHE A 113 -8.47 7.21 9.96
CA PHE A 113 -7.20 7.19 9.26
C PHE A 113 -6.98 8.51 8.52
N SER A 114 -5.76 9.01 8.57
CA SER A 114 -5.35 10.26 7.91
C SER A 114 -3.88 10.23 7.52
N SER A 115 -3.38 11.33 6.94
CA SER A 115 -1.94 11.54 6.73
C SER A 115 -1.15 11.78 8.02
N GLU A 116 -1.78 12.03 9.16
CA GLU A 116 -1.11 12.39 10.40
C GLU A 116 -1.16 11.29 11.47
N LYS A 117 -2.19 10.44 11.39
CA LYS A 117 -2.47 9.45 12.44
C LYS A 117 -3.57 8.46 12.05
N PHE A 118 -3.65 7.38 12.81
CA PHE A 118 -4.86 6.55 12.84
C PHE A 118 -5.26 6.14 14.26
N PHE A 119 -6.54 5.80 14.41
CA PHE A 119 -7.12 5.23 15.61
C PHE A 119 -7.94 3.99 15.24
N LEU A 120 -7.79 2.93 16.03
CA LEU A 120 -8.52 1.68 15.85
C LEU A 120 -9.33 1.30 17.09
N ASP A 121 -10.53 0.80 16.84
CA ASP A 121 -11.39 0.10 17.77
C ASP A 121 -12.14 -1.00 17.00
N LEU A 122 -11.42 -2.11 16.77
CA LEU A 122 -11.91 -3.28 16.04
C LEU A 122 -12.18 -4.40 17.04
N ASP A 123 -13.32 -5.10 16.88
CA ASP A 123 -13.70 -6.22 17.73
C ASP A 123 -14.66 -7.13 16.94
N ASP A 124 -14.31 -8.41 16.76
CA ASP A 124 -15.15 -9.44 16.15
C ASP A 124 -15.63 -10.50 17.16
N GLY A 125 -15.39 -10.22 18.46
CA GLY A 125 -15.69 -11.13 19.56
C GLY A 125 -14.55 -12.11 19.90
N THR A 126 -13.57 -12.27 19.03
CA THR A 126 -12.39 -13.16 19.22
C THR A 126 -11.10 -12.34 19.22
N HIS A 127 -10.98 -11.44 18.26
CA HIS A 127 -9.83 -10.57 18.09
C HIS A 127 -10.23 -9.12 18.29
N ARG A 128 -9.48 -8.45 19.15
CA ARG A 128 -9.70 -7.04 19.44
C ARG A 128 -8.43 -6.25 19.19
N PHE A 129 -8.54 -5.20 18.35
CA PHE A 129 -7.48 -4.24 18.12
C PHE A 129 -7.88 -2.87 18.63
N ASN A 130 -7.00 -2.27 19.44
CA ASN A 130 -7.04 -0.86 19.76
C ASN A 130 -5.70 -0.25 19.42
N ALA A 131 -5.70 0.87 18.72
CA ALA A 131 -4.47 1.56 18.39
C ALA A 131 -4.65 3.07 18.41
N GLU A 132 -3.57 3.74 18.75
CA GLU A 132 -3.41 5.17 18.60
C GLU A 132 -2.00 5.42 18.10
N ILE A 133 -1.85 5.72 16.81
CA ILE A 133 -0.56 5.94 16.16
C ILE A 133 -0.57 7.32 15.51
N PHE A 134 0.45 8.10 15.81
CA PHE A 134 0.77 9.38 15.19
C PHE A 134 1.98 9.22 14.28
N PHE A 135 1.97 9.90 13.14
CA PHE A 135 3.05 9.91 12.17
C PHE A 135 3.92 11.14 12.33
N GLU A 136 5.22 10.97 12.23
CA GLU A 136 6.22 12.02 12.40
C GLU A 136 7.16 12.05 11.19
N GLY A 137 7.45 13.24 10.66
CA GLY A 137 8.41 13.39 9.56
C GLY A 137 7.98 12.71 8.25
N ILE A 138 6.71 12.82 7.86
CA ILE A 138 6.20 12.22 6.63
C ILE A 138 6.97 12.71 5.41
N THR A 139 7.47 11.76 4.62
CA THR A 139 8.07 12.00 3.32
C THR A 139 7.08 11.62 2.22
N GLU A 140 6.45 12.61 1.60
CA GLU A 140 5.46 12.40 0.55
C GLU A 140 6.10 12.12 -0.81
N PHE A 141 5.39 11.36 -1.66
CA PHE A 141 5.78 11.24 -3.08
C PHE A 141 5.49 12.58 -3.81
N PRO A 142 6.49 13.18 -4.50
CA PRO A 142 6.31 14.50 -5.12
C PRO A 142 5.31 14.45 -6.28
N VAL A 143 4.37 15.39 -6.27
CA VAL A 143 3.28 15.51 -7.25
C VAL A 143 3.48 16.75 -8.12
N SER A 144 3.22 16.64 -9.44
CA SER A 144 3.21 17.73 -10.40
C SER A 144 2.17 17.50 -11.50
N ILE A 145 1.93 18.51 -12.35
CA ILE A 145 1.02 18.35 -13.50
C ILE A 145 1.51 17.23 -14.45
N ALA A 146 2.81 17.12 -14.69
CA ALA A 146 3.34 16.05 -15.54
C ALA A 146 3.35 14.68 -14.85
N ARG A 147 3.33 14.67 -13.51
CA ARG A 147 3.39 13.46 -12.68
C ARG A 147 2.47 13.62 -11.46
N PRO A 148 1.17 13.38 -11.60
CA PRO A 148 0.21 13.52 -10.50
C PRO A 148 0.20 12.28 -9.57
N GLY A 149 1.39 11.84 -9.14
CA GLY A 149 1.64 10.67 -8.32
C GLY A 149 2.58 9.67 -9.00
N ILE A 150 2.76 8.50 -8.37
CA ILE A 150 3.71 7.48 -8.82
C ILE A 150 3.35 6.86 -10.19
N MET A 151 2.08 6.85 -10.56
CA MET A 151 1.64 6.38 -11.87
C MET A 151 1.98 7.32 -13.04
N GLY A 152 2.52 8.52 -12.75
CA GLY A 152 2.82 9.50 -13.81
C GLY A 152 1.57 9.86 -14.61
N TRP A 153 1.73 10.01 -15.93
CA TRP A 153 0.64 10.36 -16.83
C TRP A 153 -0.47 9.28 -16.92
N TYR A 154 -0.19 8.02 -16.58
CA TYR A 154 -1.22 6.97 -16.51
C TYR A 154 -2.35 7.32 -15.52
N ARG A 155 -2.10 8.20 -14.56
CA ARG A 155 -3.11 8.72 -13.64
C ARG A 155 -4.26 9.44 -14.36
N TYR A 156 -4.01 9.98 -15.54
CA TYR A 156 -5.02 10.65 -16.37
C TYR A 156 -5.85 9.70 -17.23
N VAL A 157 -5.45 8.43 -17.34
CA VAL A 157 -6.14 7.43 -18.16
C VAL A 157 -7.38 6.93 -17.42
N PRO A 158 -8.62 7.12 -17.94
CA PRO A 158 -9.83 6.88 -17.15
C PRO A 158 -10.30 5.42 -17.09
N PHE A 159 -9.62 4.51 -17.79
CA PHE A 159 -10.05 3.11 -17.95
C PHE A 159 -9.02 2.08 -17.40
N MET A 160 -8.15 2.50 -16.51
CA MET A 160 -7.27 1.56 -15.80
C MET A 160 -8.10 0.73 -14.83
N GLU A 161 -7.87 -0.59 -14.81
CA GLU A 161 -8.55 -1.48 -13.85
C GLU A 161 -8.11 -1.20 -12.41
N CYS A 162 -6.83 -0.90 -12.23
CA CYS A 162 -6.22 -0.57 -10.95
C CYS A 162 -5.34 0.67 -11.08
N TYR A 163 -5.48 1.56 -10.12
CA TYR A 163 -4.58 2.69 -9.89
C TYR A 163 -3.83 2.48 -8.59
N HIS A 164 -2.61 2.99 -8.54
CA HIS A 164 -1.74 2.90 -7.39
C HIS A 164 -1.28 4.30 -6.96
N GLY A 165 -1.20 4.53 -5.65
CA GLY A 165 -0.74 5.80 -5.08
C GLY A 165 0.13 5.59 -3.86
N VAL A 166 1.32 6.20 -3.84
CA VAL A 166 2.17 6.24 -2.65
C VAL A 166 1.86 7.52 -1.88
N VAL A 167 1.50 7.38 -0.62
CA VAL A 167 1.09 8.48 0.28
C VAL A 167 2.26 8.93 1.14
N SER A 168 2.97 7.98 1.75
CA SER A 168 4.17 8.25 2.54
C SER A 168 5.24 7.23 2.21
N LEU A 169 6.39 7.71 1.72
CA LEU A 169 7.54 6.86 1.41
C LEU A 169 8.23 6.37 2.69
N ASP A 170 8.21 7.20 3.72
CA ASP A 170 8.81 6.92 5.03
C ASP A 170 8.26 7.89 6.07
N HIS A 171 8.08 7.43 7.30
CA HIS A 171 7.75 8.27 8.46
C HIS A 171 8.02 7.55 9.77
N GLY A 172 8.28 8.32 10.81
CA GLY A 172 8.38 7.83 12.19
C GLY A 172 7.01 7.55 12.79
N LEU A 173 6.97 6.65 13.75
CA LEU A 173 5.77 6.28 14.49
C LEU A 173 5.86 6.73 15.95
N ARG A 174 4.75 7.16 16.53
CA ARG A 174 4.61 7.40 17.96
C ARG A 174 3.23 6.93 18.42
N GLY A 175 3.23 6.04 19.41
CA GLY A 175 1.99 5.50 19.97
C GLY A 175 2.04 4.00 20.18
N TYR A 176 0.88 3.36 20.18
CA TYR A 176 0.77 1.94 20.51
C TYR A 176 -0.26 1.22 19.63
N ILE A 177 -0.05 -0.09 19.49
CA ILE A 177 -1.03 -1.04 18.97
C ILE A 177 -1.27 -2.09 20.05
N LYS A 178 -2.54 -2.36 20.34
CA LYS A 178 -2.96 -3.41 21.27
C LYS A 178 -3.77 -4.45 20.53
N HIS A 179 -3.32 -5.70 20.55
CA HIS A 179 -4.06 -6.87 20.09
C HIS A 179 -4.43 -7.73 21.29
N ASN A 180 -5.72 -7.86 21.56
CA ASN A 180 -6.29 -8.49 22.75
C ASN A 180 -5.69 -7.88 24.02
N ASP A 181 -4.97 -8.64 24.83
CA ASP A 181 -4.34 -8.17 26.07
C ASP A 181 -2.90 -7.67 25.88
N ARG A 182 -2.28 -7.89 24.71
CA ARG A 182 -0.90 -7.48 24.41
C ARG A 182 -0.88 -6.06 23.82
N GLN A 183 -0.31 -5.12 24.56
CA GLN A 183 0.00 -3.79 24.05
C GLN A 183 1.46 -3.68 23.66
N ILE A 184 1.73 -3.11 22.49
CA ILE A 184 3.03 -2.96 21.88
C ILE A 184 3.26 -1.46 21.65
N ASP A 185 4.41 -0.95 22.08
CA ASP A 185 4.85 0.41 21.82
C ASP A 185 5.49 0.49 20.42
N PHE A 186 4.97 1.40 19.59
CA PHE A 186 5.51 1.68 18.26
C PHE A 186 6.30 3.01 18.22
N THR A 187 6.49 3.66 19.36
CA THR A 187 7.25 4.92 19.42
C THR A 187 8.70 4.70 19.00
N GLY A 188 9.15 5.50 18.01
CA GLY A 188 10.47 5.35 17.38
C GLY A 188 10.54 4.30 16.27
N GLY A 189 9.43 3.61 15.99
CA GLY A 189 9.31 2.73 14.82
C GLY A 189 9.13 3.50 13.53
N LEU A 190 9.03 2.77 12.41
CA LEU A 190 8.88 3.33 11.07
C LEU A 190 7.60 2.82 10.40
N GLY A 191 7.00 3.69 9.60
CA GLY A 191 5.79 3.40 8.83
C GLY A 191 5.90 3.78 7.36
N TYR A 192 4.97 3.21 6.58
CA TYR A 192 4.82 3.44 5.14
C TYR A 192 3.33 3.44 4.80
N ILE A 193 2.91 4.27 3.82
CA ILE A 193 1.51 4.33 3.39
C ILE A 193 1.43 4.36 1.88
N GLU A 194 0.66 3.43 1.32
CA GLU A 194 0.25 3.44 -0.08
C GLU A 194 -1.24 3.10 -0.21
N LYS A 195 -1.76 3.10 -1.42
CA LYS A 195 -3.15 2.73 -1.67
C LYS A 195 -3.36 2.26 -3.10
N ASP A 196 -4.40 1.44 -3.24
CA ASP A 196 -4.94 1.02 -4.52
C ASP A 196 -6.41 1.36 -4.64
N TRP A 197 -6.84 1.65 -5.87
CA TRP A 197 -8.25 1.87 -6.18
C TRP A 197 -8.57 1.55 -7.64
N GLY A 198 -9.81 1.23 -7.92
CA GLY A 198 -10.28 0.90 -9.26
C GLY A 198 -11.41 -0.12 -9.27
N SER A 199 -11.47 -0.91 -10.31
CA SER A 199 -12.49 -1.97 -10.43
C SER A 199 -11.96 -3.36 -10.06
N SER A 200 -10.67 -3.62 -10.24
CA SER A 200 -10.07 -4.93 -10.00
C SER A 200 -8.56 -4.81 -9.82
N MET A 201 -7.98 -5.67 -8.99
CA MET A 201 -6.53 -5.88 -8.98
C MET A 201 -6.10 -6.59 -10.28
N PRO A 202 -4.84 -6.38 -10.73
CA PRO A 202 -4.30 -7.06 -11.91
C PRO A 202 -4.40 -8.59 -11.83
N LYS A 203 -4.33 -9.28 -12.99
CA LYS A 203 -4.35 -10.74 -13.02
C LYS A 203 -3.11 -11.37 -12.42
N ALA A 204 -1.96 -10.72 -12.60
CA ALA A 204 -0.68 -11.13 -12.04
C ALA A 204 0.14 -9.89 -11.67
N TRP A 205 0.84 -9.95 -10.53
CA TRP A 205 1.77 -8.92 -10.11
C TRP A 205 2.85 -9.46 -9.18
N ILE A 206 3.94 -8.73 -9.15
CA ILE A 206 4.97 -8.77 -8.10
C ILE A 206 4.97 -7.39 -7.47
N TRP A 207 4.79 -7.32 -6.16
CA TRP A 207 4.91 -6.08 -5.39
C TRP A 207 5.92 -6.27 -4.27
N MET A 208 6.71 -5.25 -4.00
CA MET A 208 7.68 -5.25 -2.92
C MET A 208 7.92 -3.85 -2.37
N GLN A 209 8.10 -3.77 -1.05
CA GLN A 209 8.35 -2.52 -0.36
C GLN A 209 9.19 -2.72 0.89
N SER A 210 10.18 -1.85 1.12
CA SER A 210 10.84 -1.68 2.41
C SER A 210 11.26 -0.24 2.66
N ASN A 211 11.19 0.19 3.92
CA ASN A 211 11.80 1.40 4.45
C ASN A 211 12.69 1.09 5.67
N HIS A 212 13.18 -0.16 5.78
CA HIS A 212 14.02 -0.65 6.87
C HIS A 212 15.38 -1.10 6.34
N PHE A 213 16.14 -0.15 5.80
CA PHE A 213 17.54 -0.31 5.41
C PHE A 213 18.47 0.06 6.58
N GLU A 214 19.74 -0.32 6.49
CA GLU A 214 20.74 0.06 7.50
C GLU A 214 20.90 1.59 7.57
N GLU A 215 20.77 2.29 6.45
CA GLU A 215 20.82 3.74 6.37
C GLU A 215 19.40 4.30 6.53
N THR A 216 19.16 5.02 7.62
CA THR A 216 17.86 5.63 7.93
C THR A 216 17.41 6.61 6.85
N GLY A 217 16.09 6.68 6.60
CA GLY A 217 15.52 7.52 5.52
C GLY A 217 15.68 6.92 4.13
N THR A 218 16.14 5.65 4.04
CA THR A 218 16.14 4.88 2.80
C THR A 218 14.83 4.13 2.66
N SER A 219 14.17 4.27 1.50
CA SER A 219 12.91 3.59 1.21
C SER A 219 12.85 3.15 -0.24
N PHE A 220 12.26 2.00 -0.47
CA PHE A 220 12.13 1.38 -1.78
C PHE A 220 10.75 0.77 -1.95
N MET A 221 10.19 0.90 -3.15
CA MET A 221 9.02 0.15 -3.59
C MET A 221 9.12 -0.14 -5.09
N LEU A 222 8.66 -1.32 -5.49
CA LEU A 222 8.47 -1.72 -6.88
C LEU A 222 7.17 -2.53 -7.01
N SER A 223 6.36 -2.17 -8.00
CA SER A 223 5.21 -2.95 -8.46
C SER A 223 5.38 -3.27 -9.94
N VAL A 224 5.36 -4.56 -10.30
CA VAL A 224 5.35 -5.07 -11.67
C VAL A 224 4.03 -5.80 -11.88
N ALA A 225 3.25 -5.42 -12.88
CA ALA A 225 1.93 -5.98 -13.07
C ALA A 225 1.58 -6.22 -14.55
N ARG A 226 0.66 -7.16 -14.80
CA ARG A 226 0.07 -7.36 -16.12
C ARG A 226 -1.09 -6.39 -16.32
N ILE A 227 -0.88 -5.38 -17.13
CA ILE A 227 -1.79 -4.25 -17.34
C ILE A 227 -2.63 -4.47 -18.60
N PRO A 228 -3.97 -4.48 -18.51
CA PRO A 228 -4.85 -4.43 -19.69
C PRO A 228 -4.72 -3.07 -20.39
N TRP A 229 -4.60 -3.11 -21.73
CA TRP A 229 -4.43 -1.89 -22.51
C TRP A 229 -5.01 -2.03 -23.91
N ILE A 230 -6.08 -1.31 -24.21
CA ILE A 230 -6.74 -1.14 -25.54
C ILE A 230 -6.71 -2.46 -26.38
N GLY A 231 -7.44 -3.49 -25.90
CA GLY A 231 -7.55 -4.78 -26.60
C GLY A 231 -6.33 -5.69 -26.51
N SER A 232 -5.31 -5.31 -25.74
CA SER A 232 -4.11 -6.10 -25.48
C SER A 232 -3.73 -6.03 -24.00
N THR A 233 -2.57 -6.53 -23.65
CA THR A 233 -1.99 -6.39 -22.31
C THR A 233 -0.48 -6.20 -22.44
N PHE A 234 0.12 -5.50 -21.48
CA PHE A 234 1.58 -5.37 -21.38
C PHE A 234 2.04 -5.54 -19.92
N THR A 235 3.29 -5.87 -19.72
CA THR A 235 3.93 -5.86 -18.41
C THR A 235 4.38 -4.44 -18.12
N GLY A 236 3.68 -3.79 -17.17
CA GLY A 236 4.01 -2.45 -16.71
C GLY A 236 4.62 -2.50 -15.32
N PHE A 237 5.41 -1.50 -14.98
CA PHE A 237 5.96 -1.35 -13.65
C PHE A 237 6.06 0.11 -13.25
N LEU A 238 6.09 0.31 -11.94
CA LEU A 238 6.37 1.57 -11.28
C LEU A 238 7.11 1.31 -9.99
N GLY A 239 8.02 2.21 -9.65
CA GLY A 239 8.82 2.09 -8.44
C GLY A 239 9.55 3.37 -8.10
N PHE A 240 10.03 3.42 -6.88
CA PHE A 240 10.90 4.46 -6.39
C PHE A 240 12.00 3.90 -5.50
N PHE A 241 13.08 4.63 -5.42
CA PHE A 241 14.13 4.49 -4.43
C PHE A 241 14.44 5.87 -3.85
N LEU A 242 14.31 5.98 -2.54
CA LEU A 242 14.65 7.17 -1.76
C LEU A 242 15.89 6.88 -0.92
N HIS A 243 16.89 7.75 -1.02
CA HIS A 243 18.10 7.68 -0.22
C HIS A 243 18.73 9.07 -0.15
N ASP A 244 19.20 9.48 1.03
CA ASP A 244 19.79 10.82 1.27
C ASP A 244 18.93 11.98 0.74
N ASN A 245 17.61 11.90 0.89
CA ASN A 245 16.64 12.84 0.32
C ASN A 245 16.65 12.92 -1.22
N VAL A 246 17.33 12.01 -1.91
CA VAL A 246 17.30 11.88 -3.36
C VAL A 246 16.30 10.80 -3.74
N LEU A 247 15.29 11.19 -4.52
CA LEU A 247 14.27 10.28 -5.02
C LEU A 247 14.58 9.89 -6.47
N ILE A 248 14.86 8.60 -6.69
CA ILE A 248 14.93 7.98 -8.01
C ILE A 248 13.57 7.34 -8.30
N ASN A 249 12.87 7.87 -9.30
CA ASN A 249 11.62 7.29 -9.79
C ASN A 249 11.90 6.53 -11.09
N PHE A 250 11.51 5.27 -11.14
CA PHE A 250 11.67 4.39 -12.29
C PHE A 250 10.35 3.67 -12.58
N ALA A 251 9.89 3.78 -13.83
CA ALA A 251 8.61 3.24 -14.23
C ALA A 251 8.58 3.10 -15.76
N THR A 252 7.64 2.32 -16.27
CA THR A 252 7.42 2.19 -17.72
C THR A 252 7.28 3.56 -18.39
N TYR A 253 6.57 4.51 -17.76
CA TYR A 253 6.38 5.84 -18.33
C TYR A 253 7.62 6.76 -18.25
N THR A 254 8.65 6.40 -17.49
CA THR A 254 9.92 7.14 -17.46
C THR A 254 10.89 6.71 -18.56
N GLY A 255 10.49 5.70 -19.37
CA GLY A 255 11.34 5.09 -20.36
C GLY A 255 12.34 4.09 -19.76
N ALA A 256 12.15 3.69 -18.51
CA ALA A 256 12.89 2.58 -17.94
C ALA A 256 12.31 1.24 -18.42
N GLU A 257 13.16 0.24 -18.54
CA GLU A 257 12.81 -1.10 -19.01
C GLU A 257 13.29 -2.16 -18.03
N ILE A 258 12.49 -3.23 -17.87
CA ILE A 258 12.94 -4.42 -17.16
C ILE A 258 13.80 -5.21 -18.14
N SER A 259 15.09 -5.37 -17.85
CA SER A 259 16.03 -6.13 -18.67
C SER A 259 16.14 -7.60 -18.26
N GLU A 260 15.78 -7.91 -17.00
CA GLU A 260 15.74 -9.27 -16.46
C GLU A 260 14.61 -9.40 -15.46
N LEU A 261 13.87 -10.53 -15.54
CA LEU A 261 12.88 -10.94 -14.55
C LEU A 261 12.94 -12.46 -14.41
N SER A 262 13.41 -12.92 -13.27
CA SER A 262 13.43 -14.34 -12.92
C SER A 262 12.88 -14.55 -11.52
N TYR A 263 12.22 -15.67 -11.28
CA TYR A 263 11.57 -15.94 -9.99
C TYR A 263 11.49 -17.44 -9.69
N THR A 264 11.39 -17.73 -8.43
CA THR A 264 11.02 -19.04 -7.87
C THR A 264 9.75 -18.89 -7.02
N GLN A 265 9.42 -19.87 -6.20
CA GLN A 265 8.31 -19.75 -5.24
C GLN A 265 8.61 -18.75 -4.11
N SER A 266 9.89 -18.56 -3.77
CA SER A 266 10.34 -17.77 -2.64
C SER A 266 11.23 -16.58 -2.99
N GLU A 267 11.73 -16.48 -4.21
CA GLU A 267 12.70 -15.47 -4.60
C GLU A 267 12.35 -14.83 -5.94
N VAL A 268 12.77 -13.60 -6.11
CA VAL A 268 12.67 -12.87 -7.38
C VAL A 268 13.93 -12.06 -7.62
N ASN A 269 14.42 -12.07 -8.87
CA ASN A 269 15.47 -11.18 -9.34
C ASN A 269 14.90 -10.31 -10.46
N ILE A 270 15.09 -9.00 -10.33
CA ILE A 270 14.66 -8.02 -11.32
C ILE A 270 15.80 -7.06 -11.58
N SER A 271 16.11 -6.86 -12.86
CA SER A 271 17.04 -5.84 -13.31
C SER A 271 16.29 -4.79 -14.12
N ILE A 272 16.46 -3.53 -13.77
CA ILE A 272 15.80 -2.38 -14.42
C ILE A 272 16.86 -1.45 -14.99
N GLU A 273 16.71 -1.13 -16.25
CA GLU A 273 17.55 -0.18 -16.96
C GLU A 273 16.81 1.14 -17.16
N GLY A 274 17.21 2.18 -16.43
CA GLY A 274 16.72 3.55 -16.57
C GLY A 274 17.68 4.43 -17.38
N SER A 275 17.35 5.68 -17.58
CA SER A 275 18.18 6.63 -18.35
C SER A 275 19.54 6.93 -17.69
N LYS A 276 19.60 6.90 -16.36
CA LYS A 276 20.80 7.26 -15.57
C LYS A 276 21.37 6.09 -14.77
N TYR A 277 20.52 5.12 -14.40
CA TYR A 277 20.85 4.10 -13.43
C TYR A 277 20.51 2.70 -13.96
N LEU A 278 21.28 1.73 -13.48
CA LEU A 278 20.95 0.31 -13.50
C LEU A 278 20.58 -0.09 -12.09
N ILE A 279 19.44 -0.76 -11.93
CA ILE A 279 18.90 -1.14 -10.63
C ILE A 279 18.73 -2.65 -10.63
N HIS A 280 19.42 -3.34 -9.71
CA HIS A 280 19.28 -4.78 -9.50
C HIS A 280 18.61 -5.02 -8.16
N ILE A 281 17.59 -5.86 -8.18
CA ILE A 281 16.74 -6.13 -7.03
C ILE A 281 16.66 -7.65 -6.86
N HIS A 282 16.97 -8.12 -5.64
CA HIS A 282 16.78 -9.50 -5.24
C HIS A 282 15.88 -9.53 -4.02
N GLY A 283 14.68 -10.07 -4.17
CA GLY A 283 13.68 -10.22 -3.11
C GLY A 283 13.60 -11.67 -2.65
N VAL A 284 13.58 -11.90 -1.33
CA VAL A 284 13.48 -13.23 -0.71
C VAL A 284 12.37 -13.22 0.34
N LYS A 285 11.38 -14.10 0.18
CA LYS A 285 10.31 -14.30 1.17
C LYS A 285 10.86 -14.91 2.45
N ALA A 286 10.31 -14.51 3.60
CA ALA A 286 10.63 -15.15 4.86
C ALA A 286 10.28 -16.66 4.84
N GLN A 287 11.16 -17.49 5.38
CA GLN A 287 11.00 -18.96 5.36
C GLN A 287 9.81 -19.47 6.18
N HIS A 288 9.24 -18.65 7.07
CA HIS A 288 8.16 -19.04 7.97
C HIS A 288 6.75 -18.87 7.39
N HIS A 289 6.63 -18.29 6.20
CA HIS A 289 5.35 -18.11 5.52
C HIS A 289 5.04 -19.25 4.55
N ASP A 290 5.21 -20.50 4.99
CA ASP A 290 4.71 -21.65 4.23
C ASP A 290 3.17 -21.61 4.27
N THR A 291 2.55 -21.38 3.12
CA THR A 291 1.12 -21.14 2.87
C THR A 291 0.19 -22.28 3.31
N LYS A 292 0.72 -23.31 3.97
CA LYS A 292 -0.01 -24.48 4.44
C LYS A 292 -0.61 -24.36 5.84
N THR A 293 -0.34 -23.29 6.57
CA THR A 293 -0.78 -23.14 7.97
C THR A 293 -2.18 -22.53 8.14
N GLY A 294 -3.05 -22.54 7.15
CA GLY A 294 -4.49 -22.30 7.33
C GLY A 294 -4.93 -20.93 7.83
N HIS A 295 -4.03 -19.96 7.97
CA HIS A 295 -4.37 -18.59 8.30
C HIS A 295 -4.84 -17.88 7.02
N GLY A 296 -6.09 -17.40 7.02
CA GLY A 296 -6.71 -16.79 5.83
C GLY A 296 -5.83 -15.67 5.26
N GLY A 297 -5.61 -15.62 3.95
CA GLY A 297 -4.84 -14.56 3.30
C GLY A 297 -5.64 -13.24 3.21
N LEU A 298 -5.00 -12.19 2.74
CA LEU A 298 -5.65 -10.92 2.42
C LEU A 298 -6.69 -11.10 1.33
N LYS A 299 -7.83 -10.45 1.50
CA LYS A 299 -8.84 -10.36 0.45
C LYS A 299 -8.48 -9.27 -0.53
N ALA A 300 -8.38 -9.62 -1.79
CA ALA A 300 -8.11 -8.69 -2.88
C ALA A 300 -9.32 -8.60 -3.83
N PRO A 301 -9.60 -7.42 -4.38
CA PRO A 301 -10.77 -7.18 -5.20
C PRO A 301 -10.63 -7.77 -6.61
N VAL A 302 -11.72 -8.38 -7.08
CA VAL A 302 -11.95 -8.79 -8.46
C VAL A 302 -13.30 -8.24 -8.89
N LEU A 303 -13.32 -7.30 -9.82
CA LEU A 303 -14.53 -6.61 -10.29
C LEU A 303 -15.40 -6.06 -9.15
N GLY A 304 -14.75 -5.45 -8.15
CA GLY A 304 -15.40 -4.89 -6.96
C GLY A 304 -15.72 -5.89 -5.86
N ASN A 305 -15.58 -7.21 -6.07
CA ASN A 305 -15.80 -8.22 -5.04
C ASN A 305 -14.48 -8.57 -4.35
N MET A 306 -14.47 -8.69 -3.02
CA MET A 306 -13.31 -9.09 -2.21
C MET A 306 -13.14 -10.62 -2.19
N ASP A 307 -13.00 -11.23 -3.38
CA ASP A 307 -13.08 -12.68 -3.58
C ASP A 307 -11.74 -13.39 -3.73
N ARG A 308 -10.69 -12.66 -4.19
CA ARG A 308 -9.35 -13.25 -4.33
C ARG A 308 -8.66 -13.25 -2.97
N VAL A 309 -8.03 -14.38 -2.64
CA VAL A 309 -7.14 -14.49 -1.48
C VAL A 309 -5.70 -14.38 -1.96
N ILE A 310 -4.93 -13.50 -1.34
CA ILE A 310 -3.51 -13.32 -1.61
C ILE A 310 -2.71 -13.53 -0.32
N HIS A 311 -1.45 -13.96 -0.47
CA HIS A 311 -0.54 -14.17 0.64
C HIS A 311 0.64 -13.22 0.50
N GLU A 312 0.71 -12.27 1.40
CA GLU A 312 1.80 -11.32 1.53
C GLU A 312 2.81 -11.82 2.55
N SER A 313 4.10 -11.71 2.24
CA SER A 313 5.15 -11.77 3.25
C SER A 313 5.50 -10.34 3.64
N ILE A 314 5.36 -9.97 4.89
CA ILE A 314 5.80 -8.64 5.39
C ILE A 314 7.04 -8.71 6.29
N ASP A 315 7.75 -9.83 6.26
CA ASP A 315 9.07 -10.03 6.87
C ASP A 315 10.07 -10.58 5.82
N ALA A 316 9.91 -10.18 4.57
CA ALA A 316 10.83 -10.49 3.48
C ALA A 316 12.12 -9.64 3.59
N GLU A 317 13.14 -10.03 2.83
CA GLU A 317 14.33 -9.23 2.58
C GLU A 317 14.38 -8.79 1.11
N ILE A 318 14.76 -7.53 0.87
CA ILE A 318 14.94 -6.99 -0.47
C ILE A 318 16.32 -6.38 -0.55
N HIS A 319 17.21 -7.00 -1.32
CA HIS A 319 18.52 -6.43 -1.62
C HIS A 319 18.41 -5.56 -2.88
N VAL A 320 18.86 -4.31 -2.76
CA VAL A 320 18.86 -3.33 -3.85
C VAL A 320 20.28 -2.89 -4.14
N THR A 321 20.71 -2.99 -5.39
CA THR A 321 21.97 -2.45 -5.87
C THR A 321 21.70 -1.48 -7.01
N ILE A 322 22.25 -0.28 -6.93
CA ILE A 322 22.11 0.77 -7.94
C ILE A 322 23.50 1.19 -8.39
N THR A 323 23.71 1.21 -9.70
CA THR A 323 24.92 1.76 -10.34
C THR A 323 24.53 2.83 -11.34
N ASP A 324 25.45 3.72 -11.64
CA ASP A 324 25.33 4.61 -12.80
C ASP A 324 25.59 3.85 -14.12
N LYS A 325 25.50 4.54 -15.25
CA LYS A 325 25.73 3.96 -16.58
C LYS A 325 27.20 3.62 -16.86
N GLU A 326 28.12 4.16 -16.13
CA GLU A 326 29.55 3.88 -16.15
C GLU A 326 29.94 2.69 -15.27
N GLY A 327 28.97 2.16 -14.46
CA GLY A 327 29.18 1.05 -13.54
C GLY A 327 29.68 1.46 -12.15
N ASN A 328 29.72 2.76 -11.84
CA ASN A 328 30.09 3.21 -10.51
C ASN A 328 28.95 2.91 -9.51
N PRO A 329 29.25 2.44 -8.29
CA PRO A 329 28.24 2.15 -7.29
C PRO A 329 27.59 3.46 -6.79
N VAL A 330 26.24 3.45 -6.74
CA VAL A 330 25.44 4.53 -6.18
C VAL A 330 24.86 4.10 -4.84
N PHE A 331 24.39 2.86 -4.74
CA PHE A 331 23.84 2.29 -3.52
C PHE A 331 23.94 0.75 -3.54
N SER A 332 24.10 0.13 -2.38
CA SER A 332 23.91 -1.30 -2.16
C SER A 332 23.50 -1.54 -0.72
N GLY A 333 22.33 -2.14 -0.51
CA GLY A 333 21.82 -2.40 0.83
C GLY A 333 20.66 -3.37 0.83
N THR A 334 20.30 -3.86 2.02
CA THR A 334 19.20 -4.80 2.23
C THR A 334 18.12 -4.16 3.08
N GLY A 335 16.92 -4.03 2.51
CA GLY A 335 15.71 -3.70 3.23
C GLY A 335 15.17 -4.94 3.94
N ARG A 336 14.89 -4.81 5.25
CA ARG A 336 14.25 -5.83 6.08
C ARG A 336 12.81 -5.46 6.39
N HIS A 337 12.09 -6.34 7.07
CA HIS A 337 10.66 -6.17 7.36
C HIS A 337 9.90 -5.75 6.10
N SER A 338 10.26 -6.37 4.98
CA SER A 338 9.77 -6.01 3.66
C SER A 338 8.45 -6.68 3.35
N GLY A 339 7.52 -5.93 2.73
CA GLY A 339 6.41 -6.51 2.00
C GLY A 339 6.90 -7.16 0.71
N LEU A 340 6.44 -8.38 0.42
CA LEU A 340 6.72 -9.08 -0.84
C LEU A 340 5.55 -9.97 -1.23
N GLU A 341 4.96 -9.69 -2.39
CA GLU A 341 3.84 -10.42 -2.96
C GLU A 341 4.19 -11.01 -4.34
N PHE A 342 3.83 -12.26 -4.54
CA PHE A 342 3.79 -12.94 -5.85
C PHE A 342 2.37 -13.43 -6.05
N VAL A 343 1.64 -12.84 -7.00
CA VAL A 343 0.22 -13.11 -7.18
C VAL A 343 -0.12 -13.44 -8.64
N GLY A 344 -0.94 -14.45 -8.81
CA GLY A 344 -1.42 -14.91 -10.10
C GLY A 344 -0.38 -15.75 -10.87
N ASP A 345 -0.59 -15.88 -12.18
CA ASP A 345 0.35 -16.57 -13.06
C ASP A 345 1.47 -15.61 -13.48
N LEU A 346 2.63 -15.71 -12.82
CA LEU A 346 3.78 -14.84 -13.07
C LEU A 346 4.39 -15.03 -14.48
N GLU A 347 4.08 -16.12 -15.17
CA GLU A 347 4.46 -16.28 -16.59
C GLU A 347 3.87 -15.18 -17.47
N LEU A 348 2.75 -14.59 -17.06
CA LEU A 348 2.14 -13.43 -17.72
C LEU A 348 3.00 -12.16 -17.64
N LEU A 349 3.95 -12.09 -16.69
CA LEU A 349 4.85 -10.96 -16.50
C LEU A 349 6.13 -11.06 -17.33
N LYS A 350 6.41 -12.22 -17.97
CA LYS A 350 7.57 -12.37 -18.84
C LYS A 350 7.54 -11.35 -19.97
N LEU A 351 8.70 -10.82 -20.29
CA LEU A 351 8.96 -9.73 -21.23
C LEU A 351 8.85 -10.21 -22.68
#